data_61a3ee3dcbe8bf99480359e9fbc93d0d
#
_entry.id   61a3ee3dcbe8bf99480359e9fbc93d0d
#
_cell.length_a   1.000
_cell.length_b   1.000
_cell.length_c   1.000
_cell.angle_alpha   90.00
_cell.angle_beta   90.00
_cell.angle_gamma   90.00
#
_symmetry.space_group_name_H-M   'P 1'
#
loop_
_entity.id
_entity.type
_entity.pdbx_description
1 polymer ?
#
loop_
_entity_poly.entity_id
_entity_poly.type
_entity_poly.pdbx_seq_one_letter_code
_entity_poly.pdbx_strand_id
1 'polypeptide(L)'
;MLVKFKISNFLSFNQEQTFSMISGKVRSKQDHLISYKKQKILKFAAIFGANASGKSNLVKAMDFAAVTILRGLPINIMDNYCRTSELNRDKPTKFEFEIKIDDRYYQYGFSLLLYKGQILEEWLYDVTTPSTKTIFERTVSDEPIVLSKQFSGEARKTLKIYAEGMQSNESLLYLTEMNRNKKDLYTKYPVLKPLRDVYRWFRGKFVVNYPEDPMSPAYFVD
;
A
#
# COMPACT_ATOMS: atom_id res chain seq x y z
N MET A 1 -8.46 8.16 3.24
CA MET A 1 -8.48 8.87 1.93
C MET A 1 -7.13 8.68 1.27
N LEU A 2 -7.08 8.35 -0.04
CA LEU A 2 -5.85 8.30 -0.82
C LEU A 2 -5.28 9.71 -1.01
N VAL A 3 -3.98 9.90 -0.77
CA VAL A 3 -3.25 11.15 -0.99
C VAL A 3 -2.36 11.03 -2.21
N LYS A 4 -1.56 9.95 -2.25
CA LYS A 4 -0.70 9.63 -3.40
C LYS A 4 -0.64 8.12 -3.60
N PHE A 5 -0.42 7.72 -4.83
CA PHE A 5 -0.06 6.37 -5.22
C PHE A 5 1.12 6.41 -6.16
N LYS A 6 2.16 5.64 -5.85
CA LYS A 6 3.34 5.51 -6.68
C LYS A 6 3.47 4.08 -7.18
N ILE A 7 3.95 3.95 -8.39
CA ILE A 7 4.13 2.69 -9.10
C ILE A 7 5.37 2.74 -9.97
N SER A 8 6.10 1.64 -10.04
CA SER A 8 7.20 1.44 -11.00
C SER A 8 7.30 -0.01 -11.43
N ASN A 9 7.81 -0.23 -12.63
CA ASN A 9 8.02 -1.54 -13.25
C ASN A 9 6.76 -2.44 -13.25
N PHE A 10 5.62 -1.90 -13.64
CA PHE A 10 4.35 -2.65 -13.70
C PHE A 10 3.59 -2.29 -14.98
N LEU A 11 3.18 -3.28 -15.78
CA LEU A 11 2.45 -3.10 -17.05
C LEU A 11 3.10 -2.04 -17.94
N SER A 12 2.48 -0.86 -18.11
CA SER A 12 3.01 0.24 -18.92
C SER A 12 3.92 1.22 -18.15
N PHE A 13 4.11 1.02 -16.86
CA PHE A 13 4.91 1.92 -16.00
C PHE A 13 6.34 1.43 -15.85
N ASN A 14 7.25 1.91 -16.71
CA ASN A 14 8.68 1.52 -16.66
C ASN A 14 9.38 2.19 -15.47
N GLN A 15 9.30 3.52 -15.39
CA GLN A 15 9.86 4.31 -14.31
C GLN A 15 8.79 4.65 -13.27
N GLU A 16 9.21 5.13 -12.10
CA GLU A 16 8.28 5.56 -11.07
C GLU A 16 7.35 6.65 -11.58
N GLN A 17 6.05 6.40 -11.46
CA GLN A 17 5.00 7.36 -11.73
C GLN A 17 4.20 7.62 -10.47
N THR A 18 3.76 8.86 -10.29
CA THR A 18 2.99 9.26 -9.11
C THR A 18 1.62 9.78 -9.54
N PHE A 19 0.57 9.09 -9.08
CA PHE A 19 -0.77 9.64 -9.03
C PHE A 19 -0.95 10.42 -7.72
N SER A 20 -1.34 11.70 -7.81
CA SER A 20 -1.44 12.59 -6.65
C SER A 20 -2.80 13.27 -6.57
N MET A 21 -3.42 13.18 -5.40
CA MET A 21 -4.64 13.92 -5.04
C MET A 21 -4.32 15.28 -4.40
N ILE A 22 -3.06 15.68 -4.30
CA ILE A 22 -2.70 16.99 -3.78
C ILE A 22 -3.14 18.05 -4.78
N SER A 23 -3.91 19.04 -4.31
CA SER A 23 -4.40 20.11 -5.17
C SER A 23 -3.28 21.06 -5.57
N GLY A 24 -3.34 21.56 -6.81
CA GLY A 24 -2.62 22.73 -7.23
C GLY A 24 -3.17 24.03 -6.57
N LYS A 25 -2.85 25.19 -7.14
CA LYS A 25 -3.44 26.47 -6.70
C LYS A 25 -4.90 26.54 -7.15
N VAL A 26 -5.83 26.30 -6.21
CA VAL A 26 -7.27 26.38 -6.46
C VAL A 26 -7.77 27.72 -5.93
N ARG A 27 -8.41 28.54 -6.78
CA ARG A 27 -8.92 29.88 -6.43
C ARG A 27 -10.38 29.86 -5.99
N SER A 28 -11.17 28.88 -6.43
CA SER A 28 -12.61 28.74 -6.14
C SER A 28 -12.92 27.35 -5.61
N LYS A 29 -14.15 27.11 -5.12
CA LYS A 29 -14.65 25.80 -4.65
C LYS A 29 -13.76 25.17 -3.58
N GLN A 30 -13.40 25.94 -2.57
CA GLN A 30 -12.54 25.47 -1.46
C GLN A 30 -13.20 24.37 -0.62
N ASP A 31 -14.51 24.23 -0.65
CA ASP A 31 -15.34 23.21 -0.04
C ASP A 31 -15.10 21.80 -0.63
N HIS A 32 -14.57 21.74 -1.86
CA HIS A 32 -14.12 20.47 -2.51
C HIS A 32 -12.73 20.01 -2.07
N LEU A 33 -12.09 20.72 -1.16
CA LEU A 33 -10.73 20.43 -0.69
C LEU A 33 -10.73 20.01 0.78
N ILE A 34 -9.79 19.13 1.12
CA ILE A 34 -9.53 18.71 2.50
C ILE A 34 -8.12 19.18 2.89
N SER A 35 -7.98 19.71 4.10
CA SER A 35 -6.67 20.15 4.62
C SER A 35 -5.70 18.96 4.74
N TYR A 36 -4.47 19.16 4.28
CA TYR A 36 -3.38 18.19 4.31
C TYR A 36 -2.08 18.89 4.65
N LYS A 37 -1.61 18.79 5.90
CA LYS A 37 -0.40 19.52 6.34
C LYS A 37 -0.51 21.02 5.96
N LYS A 38 0.42 21.52 5.14
CA LYS A 38 0.39 22.87 4.56
C LYS A 38 -0.28 22.95 3.17
N GLN A 39 -0.84 21.85 2.68
CA GLN A 39 -1.45 21.72 1.35
C GLN A 39 -2.92 21.33 1.48
N LYS A 40 -3.57 21.05 0.37
CA LYS A 40 -4.95 20.59 0.30
C LYS A 40 -5.04 19.35 -0.60
N ILE A 41 -5.97 18.46 -0.29
CA ILE A 41 -6.25 17.23 -1.06
C ILE A 41 -7.57 17.40 -1.78
N LEU A 42 -7.62 16.98 -3.03
CA LEU A 42 -8.83 16.88 -3.85
C LEU A 42 -9.73 15.74 -3.32
N LYS A 43 -11.03 15.97 -3.27
CA LYS A 43 -12.02 14.91 -3.00
C LYS A 43 -12.30 14.04 -4.22
N PHE A 44 -11.99 14.53 -5.42
CA PHE A 44 -12.26 13.90 -6.69
C PHE A 44 -11.13 14.20 -7.69
N ALA A 45 -10.80 13.23 -8.54
CA ALA A 45 -9.94 13.42 -9.69
C ALA A 45 -10.51 12.64 -10.89
N ALA A 46 -10.44 13.24 -12.07
CA ALA A 46 -10.75 12.59 -13.33
C ALA A 46 -9.48 12.47 -14.18
N ILE A 47 -9.29 11.29 -14.77
CA ILE A 47 -8.11 10.99 -15.60
C ILE A 47 -8.55 10.88 -17.06
N PHE A 48 -8.04 11.77 -17.87
CA PHE A 48 -8.28 11.79 -19.31
C PHE A 48 -7.00 11.47 -20.08
N GLY A 49 -7.14 10.94 -21.27
CA GLY A 49 -6.02 10.66 -22.16
C GLY A 49 -6.45 9.78 -23.34
N ALA A 50 -5.61 9.70 -24.38
CA ALA A 50 -5.82 8.87 -25.54
C ALA A 50 -5.96 7.38 -25.17
N ASN A 51 -6.49 6.58 -26.07
CA ASN A 51 -6.49 5.12 -25.93
C ASN A 51 -5.05 4.62 -25.82
N ALA A 52 -4.84 3.57 -25.03
CA ALA A 52 -3.52 3.01 -24.72
C ALA A 52 -2.56 3.93 -23.92
N SER A 53 -3.01 5.07 -23.38
CA SER A 53 -2.17 5.96 -22.55
C SER A 53 -1.88 5.47 -21.13
N GLY A 54 -2.32 4.25 -20.77
CA GLY A 54 -2.04 3.65 -19.45
C GLY A 54 -3.12 3.91 -18.37
N LYS A 55 -4.23 4.58 -18.68
CA LYS A 55 -5.31 4.87 -17.70
C LYS A 55 -5.81 3.62 -16.98
N SER A 56 -6.17 2.59 -17.75
CA SER A 56 -6.62 1.30 -17.18
C SER A 56 -5.52 0.58 -16.41
N ASN A 57 -4.26 0.74 -16.82
CA ASN A 57 -3.13 0.13 -16.12
C ASN A 57 -2.90 0.76 -14.75
N LEU A 58 -3.23 2.04 -14.56
CA LEU A 58 -3.20 2.66 -13.23
C LEU A 58 -4.23 2.03 -12.29
N VAL A 59 -5.45 1.81 -12.78
CA VAL A 59 -6.52 1.14 -12.01
C VAL A 59 -6.11 -0.31 -11.68
N LYS A 60 -5.62 -1.06 -12.68
CA LYS A 60 -5.10 -2.43 -12.49
C LYS A 60 -3.96 -2.49 -11.48
N ALA A 61 -3.09 -1.49 -11.45
CA ALA A 61 -2.00 -1.41 -10.49
C ALA A 61 -2.50 -1.19 -9.06
N MET A 62 -3.48 -0.32 -8.88
CA MET A 62 -4.13 -0.07 -7.60
C MET A 62 -4.85 -1.33 -7.10
N ASP A 63 -5.58 -2.01 -7.97
CA ASP A 63 -6.27 -3.26 -7.67
C ASP A 63 -5.30 -4.37 -7.29
N PHE A 64 -4.27 -4.61 -8.11
CA PHE A 64 -3.23 -5.58 -7.84
C PHE A 64 -2.58 -5.37 -6.47
N ALA A 65 -2.23 -4.13 -6.16
CA ALA A 65 -1.63 -3.79 -4.87
C ALA A 65 -2.61 -4.03 -3.71
N ALA A 66 -3.89 -3.64 -3.85
CA ALA A 66 -4.91 -3.87 -2.82
C ALA A 66 -5.16 -5.37 -2.59
N VAL A 67 -5.27 -6.16 -3.65
CA VAL A 67 -5.43 -7.63 -3.55
C VAL A 67 -4.22 -8.25 -2.85
N THR A 68 -3.01 -7.85 -3.22
CA THR A 68 -1.78 -8.32 -2.57
C THR A 68 -1.77 -8.02 -1.07
N ILE A 69 -2.16 -6.80 -0.68
CA ILE A 69 -2.24 -6.37 0.72
C ILE A 69 -3.30 -7.18 1.50
N LEU A 70 -4.43 -7.48 0.89
CA LEU A 70 -5.55 -8.11 1.58
C LEU A 70 -5.48 -9.63 1.60
N ARG A 71 -4.92 -10.24 0.56
CA ARG A 71 -5.00 -11.68 0.32
C ARG A 71 -3.66 -12.38 0.13
N GLY A 72 -2.58 -11.62 -0.12
CA GLY A 72 -1.28 -12.12 -0.60
C GLY A 72 -1.17 -12.03 -2.12
N LEU A 73 -0.04 -12.46 -2.67
CA LEU A 73 0.22 -12.38 -4.11
C LEU A 73 -0.81 -13.19 -4.91
N PRO A 74 -1.43 -12.59 -5.93
CA PRO A 74 -2.29 -13.31 -6.87
C PRO A 74 -1.51 -14.36 -7.67
N ILE A 75 -2.24 -15.29 -8.29
CA ILE A 75 -1.68 -16.26 -9.24
C ILE A 75 -1.46 -15.58 -10.61
N ASN A 76 -0.52 -16.10 -11.43
CA ASN A 76 -0.26 -15.65 -12.80
C ASN A 76 0.20 -14.18 -12.93
N ILE A 77 1.10 -13.75 -12.04
CA ILE A 77 1.62 -12.38 -11.99
C ILE A 77 2.95 -12.20 -12.73
N MET A 78 3.59 -13.29 -13.15
CA MET A 78 4.99 -13.31 -13.63
C MET A 78 5.25 -12.35 -14.79
N ASP A 79 4.23 -12.09 -15.60
CA ASP A 79 4.31 -11.25 -16.80
C ASP A 79 3.83 -9.81 -16.60
N ASN A 80 3.48 -9.41 -15.39
CA ASN A 80 2.95 -8.07 -15.12
C ASN A 80 4.02 -6.98 -14.97
N TYR A 81 5.31 -7.33 -15.05
CA TYR A 81 6.37 -6.30 -15.11
C TYR A 81 6.30 -5.49 -16.41
N CYS A 82 6.92 -4.32 -16.45
CA CYS A 82 6.92 -3.48 -17.65
C CYS A 82 7.79 -4.08 -18.75
N ARG A 83 7.17 -4.56 -19.83
CA ARG A 83 7.85 -5.28 -20.94
C ARG A 83 8.54 -4.39 -21.96
N THR A 84 8.74 -3.12 -21.69
CA THR A 84 9.47 -2.22 -22.60
C THR A 84 10.97 -2.51 -22.67
N SER A 85 11.49 -3.34 -21.74
CA SER A 85 12.86 -3.85 -21.72
C SER A 85 12.89 -5.22 -21.06
N GLU A 86 13.68 -6.15 -21.59
CA GLU A 86 13.91 -7.47 -20.98
C GLU A 86 14.55 -7.36 -19.59
N LEU A 87 15.38 -6.35 -19.37
CA LEU A 87 16.01 -6.07 -18.08
C LEU A 87 15.01 -5.77 -16.96
N ASN A 88 13.79 -5.39 -17.30
CA ASN A 88 12.75 -5.07 -16.31
C ASN A 88 12.20 -6.31 -15.61
N ARG A 89 12.37 -7.50 -16.19
CA ARG A 89 12.00 -8.77 -15.59
C ARG A 89 12.69 -8.99 -14.23
N ASP A 90 13.95 -8.62 -14.15
CA ASP A 90 14.78 -8.84 -12.95
C ASP A 90 14.87 -7.60 -12.04
N LYS A 91 14.08 -6.55 -12.36
CA LYS A 91 13.97 -5.35 -11.52
C LYS A 91 12.76 -5.43 -10.61
N PRO A 92 12.87 -4.87 -9.39
CA PRO A 92 11.72 -4.77 -8.50
C PRO A 92 10.57 -3.96 -9.11
N THR A 93 9.36 -4.48 -8.94
CA THR A 93 8.13 -3.71 -9.07
C THR A 93 7.83 -3.10 -7.71
N LYS A 94 7.46 -1.82 -7.67
CA LYS A 94 7.22 -1.09 -6.42
C LYS A 94 5.83 -0.44 -6.42
N PHE A 95 5.14 -0.57 -5.29
CA PHE A 95 3.87 0.09 -5.00
C PHE A 95 3.99 0.85 -3.69
N GLU A 96 3.51 2.09 -3.66
CA GLU A 96 3.51 2.91 -2.46
C GLU A 96 2.25 3.79 -2.39
N PHE A 97 1.60 3.79 -1.24
CA PHE A 97 0.43 4.58 -0.94
C PHE A 97 0.74 5.60 0.15
N GLU A 98 0.41 6.85 -0.06
CA GLU A 98 0.27 7.83 1.01
C GLU A 98 -1.22 8.01 1.28
N ILE A 99 -1.65 7.73 2.52
CA ILE A 99 -3.05 7.69 2.91
C ILE A 99 -3.33 8.54 4.15
N LYS A 100 -4.52 9.14 4.19
CA LYS A 100 -5.04 9.82 5.36
C LYS A 100 -6.07 8.92 6.06
N ILE A 101 -5.85 8.66 7.34
CA ILE A 101 -6.78 7.96 8.23
C ILE A 101 -7.00 8.87 9.43
N ASP A 102 -8.21 9.35 9.60
CA ASP A 102 -8.57 10.39 10.58
C ASP A 102 -7.60 11.59 10.46
N ASP A 103 -6.89 11.95 11.52
CA ASP A 103 -5.92 13.04 11.53
C ASP A 103 -4.47 12.59 11.32
N ARG A 104 -4.25 11.32 10.99
CA ARG A 104 -2.92 10.76 10.73
C ARG A 104 -2.70 10.48 9.26
N TYR A 105 -1.42 10.53 8.88
CA TYR A 105 -0.96 10.22 7.53
C TYR A 105 0.05 9.09 7.57
N TYR A 106 -0.16 8.09 6.73
CA TYR A 106 0.70 6.93 6.64
C TYR A 106 1.22 6.78 5.23
N GLN A 107 2.46 6.35 5.11
CA GLN A 107 3.08 5.92 3.87
C GLN A 107 3.32 4.42 4.00
N TYR A 108 2.63 3.64 3.18
CA TYR A 108 2.74 2.20 3.14
C TYR A 108 3.10 1.74 1.76
N GLY A 109 4.05 0.83 1.65
CA GLY A 109 4.46 0.29 0.37
C GLY A 109 5.19 -1.04 0.49
N PHE A 110 5.41 -1.64 -0.67
CA PHE A 110 6.18 -2.87 -0.82
C PHE A 110 6.82 -2.95 -2.20
N SER A 111 7.88 -3.75 -2.30
CA SER A 111 8.52 -4.11 -3.56
C SER A 111 8.57 -5.63 -3.72
N LEU A 112 8.53 -6.09 -4.97
CA LEU A 112 8.53 -7.51 -5.30
C LEU A 112 9.19 -7.76 -6.66
N LEU A 113 9.74 -8.96 -6.84
CA LEU A 113 10.09 -9.50 -8.14
C LEU A 113 8.90 -10.28 -8.70
N LEU A 114 8.16 -9.66 -9.64
CA LEU A 114 6.97 -10.27 -10.23
C LEU A 114 7.26 -11.62 -10.86
N TYR A 115 8.37 -11.73 -11.60
CA TYR A 115 8.78 -12.96 -12.26
C TYR A 115 8.99 -14.13 -11.30
N LYS A 116 9.44 -13.86 -10.07
CA LYS A 116 9.65 -14.88 -9.04
C LYS A 116 8.47 -15.04 -8.10
N GLY A 117 7.50 -14.11 -8.13
CA GLY A 117 6.43 -14.06 -7.13
C GLY A 117 6.97 -13.82 -5.71
N GLN A 118 8.04 -13.03 -5.59
CA GLN A 118 8.79 -12.84 -4.35
C GLN A 118 8.70 -11.40 -3.87
N ILE A 119 8.18 -11.19 -2.66
CA ILE A 119 8.19 -9.89 -1.97
C ILE A 119 9.61 -9.66 -1.44
N LEU A 120 10.19 -8.51 -1.78
CA LEU A 120 11.54 -8.12 -1.37
C LEU A 120 11.54 -7.23 -0.13
N GLU A 121 10.67 -6.22 -0.14
CA GLU A 121 10.63 -5.19 0.89
C GLU A 121 9.19 -4.83 1.21
N GLU A 122 8.95 -4.41 2.44
CA GLU A 122 7.68 -3.85 2.90
C GLU A 122 7.95 -2.79 3.95
N TRP A 123 7.26 -1.66 3.89
CA TRP A 123 7.45 -0.58 4.86
C TRP A 123 6.13 0.09 5.22
N LEU A 124 6.10 0.60 6.44
CA LEU A 124 5.03 1.45 6.95
C LEU A 124 5.64 2.58 7.79
N TYR A 125 5.31 3.81 7.40
CA TYR A 125 5.75 5.02 8.07
C TYR A 125 4.55 5.85 8.54
N ASP A 126 4.69 6.49 9.71
CA ASP A 126 3.85 7.62 10.09
C ASP A 126 4.52 8.91 9.56
N VAL A 127 3.84 9.55 8.64
CA VAL A 127 4.26 10.80 7.98
C VAL A 127 3.39 11.98 8.38
N THR A 128 2.70 11.90 9.51
CA THR A 128 1.81 12.96 10.04
C THR A 128 2.58 14.24 10.32
N THR A 129 3.76 14.13 10.90
CA THR A 129 4.68 15.26 11.16
C THR A 129 5.72 15.39 10.06
N PRO A 130 6.43 16.53 9.94
CA PRO A 130 7.53 16.66 8.98
C PRO A 130 8.63 15.61 9.13
N SER A 131 8.85 15.11 10.35
CA SER A 131 9.76 13.99 10.61
C SER A 131 9.03 12.68 10.38
N THR A 132 9.47 11.90 9.40
CA THR A 132 9.00 10.55 9.14
C THR A 132 9.37 9.63 10.29
N LYS A 133 8.39 8.85 10.79
CA LYS A 133 8.60 7.87 11.85
C LYS A 133 8.37 6.48 11.31
N THR A 134 9.39 5.64 11.33
CA THR A 134 9.26 4.22 10.99
C THR A 134 8.30 3.55 11.97
N ILE A 135 7.30 2.85 11.43
CA ILE A 135 6.48 1.90 12.18
C ILE A 135 7.10 0.52 12.03
N PHE A 136 7.32 0.07 10.79
CA PHE A 136 8.18 -1.06 10.49
C PHE A 136 8.78 -0.96 9.09
N GLU A 137 9.90 -1.63 8.89
CA GLU A 137 10.52 -1.95 7.60
C GLU A 137 10.89 -3.42 7.62
N ARG A 138 10.56 -4.15 6.56
CA ARG A 138 10.90 -5.55 6.36
C ARG A 138 11.68 -5.67 5.07
N THR A 139 12.76 -6.43 5.12
CA THR A 139 13.59 -6.78 3.95
C THR A 139 13.88 -8.27 3.97
N VAL A 140 14.22 -8.83 2.81
CA VAL A 140 14.78 -10.19 2.72
C VAL A 140 16.27 -10.09 3.07
N SER A 141 16.60 -10.11 4.36
CA SER A 141 17.96 -10.02 4.89
C SER A 141 18.09 -10.74 6.24
N ASP A 142 19.30 -10.79 6.79
CA ASP A 142 19.58 -11.42 8.10
C ASP A 142 18.87 -10.72 9.26
N GLU A 143 18.59 -9.41 9.14
CA GLU A 143 17.70 -8.65 10.04
C GLU A 143 16.36 -8.40 9.35
N PRO A 144 15.41 -9.34 9.41
CA PRO A 144 14.22 -9.33 8.57
C PRO A 144 13.25 -8.19 8.87
N ILE A 145 13.34 -7.55 10.06
CA ILE A 145 12.42 -6.47 10.41
C ILE A 145 13.03 -5.39 11.33
N VAL A 146 12.92 -4.16 10.90
CA VAL A 146 13.17 -2.97 11.72
C VAL A 146 11.84 -2.48 12.27
N LEU A 147 11.74 -2.35 13.59
CA LEU A 147 10.53 -1.93 14.29
C LEU A 147 10.71 -0.58 14.97
N SER A 148 9.64 0.22 14.98
CA SER A 148 9.58 1.47 15.72
C SER A 148 10.08 1.32 17.17
N LYS A 149 10.76 2.36 17.67
CA LYS A 149 11.16 2.44 19.08
C LYS A 149 9.97 2.53 20.04
N GLN A 150 8.80 2.96 19.58
CA GLN A 150 7.57 2.98 20.38
C GLN A 150 7.07 1.58 20.75
N PHE A 151 7.44 0.56 19.99
CA PHE A 151 7.12 -0.83 20.31
C PHE A 151 8.16 -1.38 21.29
N SER A 152 7.74 -1.68 22.51
CA SER A 152 8.59 -2.17 23.59
C SER A 152 8.00 -3.43 24.25
N GLY A 153 8.77 -4.08 25.10
CA GLY A 153 8.31 -5.23 25.89
C GLY A 153 7.73 -6.36 25.05
N GLU A 154 6.64 -6.93 25.52
CA GLU A 154 5.97 -8.08 24.89
C GLU A 154 5.39 -7.75 23.51
N ALA A 155 4.92 -6.52 23.27
CA ALA A 155 4.45 -6.12 21.95
C ALA A 155 5.56 -6.23 20.92
N ARG A 156 6.77 -5.76 21.22
CA ARG A 156 7.93 -5.86 20.32
C ARG A 156 8.36 -7.30 20.08
N LYS A 157 8.39 -8.13 21.13
CA LYS A 157 8.71 -9.56 21.00
C LYS A 157 7.72 -10.27 20.10
N THR A 158 6.43 -10.02 20.30
CA THR A 158 5.36 -10.60 19.48
C THR A 158 5.51 -10.23 18.00
N LEU A 159 5.80 -8.96 17.70
CA LEU A 159 6.04 -8.49 16.33
C LEU A 159 7.23 -9.21 15.68
N LYS A 160 8.34 -9.40 16.42
CA LYS A 160 9.51 -10.12 15.91
C LYS A 160 9.22 -11.59 15.63
N ILE A 161 8.55 -12.29 16.55
CA ILE A 161 8.16 -13.71 16.36
C ILE A 161 7.35 -13.89 15.08
N TYR A 162 6.38 -13.02 14.81
CA TYR A 162 5.62 -13.09 13.55
C TYR A 162 6.46 -12.80 12.33
N ALA A 163 7.42 -11.87 12.41
CA ALA A 163 8.33 -11.58 11.31
C ALA A 163 9.26 -12.77 11.01
N GLU A 164 9.80 -13.41 12.05
CA GLU A 164 10.63 -14.62 11.94
C GLU A 164 9.85 -15.79 11.32
N GLY A 165 8.59 -15.99 11.72
CA GLY A 165 7.72 -17.02 11.15
C GLY A 165 7.37 -16.81 9.68
N MET A 166 7.63 -15.62 9.14
CA MET A 166 7.38 -15.27 7.73
C MET A 166 8.62 -15.34 6.84
N GLN A 167 9.81 -15.65 7.37
CA GLN A 167 11.05 -15.67 6.57
C GLN A 167 10.96 -16.61 5.37
N SER A 168 10.27 -17.74 5.51
CA SER A 168 10.03 -18.71 4.44
C SER A 168 8.83 -18.38 3.53
N ASN A 169 8.03 -17.36 3.88
CA ASN A 169 6.83 -16.99 3.11
C ASN A 169 7.07 -15.69 2.33
N GLU A 170 7.58 -15.85 1.11
CA GLU A 170 7.91 -14.75 0.22
C GLU A 170 6.69 -14.14 -0.51
N SER A 171 5.51 -14.75 -0.38
CA SER A 171 4.29 -14.34 -1.08
C SER A 171 3.30 -13.56 -0.23
N LEU A 172 3.57 -13.37 1.06
CA LEU A 172 2.69 -12.71 2.01
C LEU A 172 3.33 -11.46 2.60
N LEU A 173 2.59 -10.36 2.66
CA LEU A 173 2.99 -9.13 3.32
C LEU A 173 2.85 -9.25 4.84
N TYR A 174 3.76 -8.63 5.57
CA TYR A 174 3.75 -8.59 7.04
C TYR A 174 2.49 -7.91 7.59
N LEU A 175 2.05 -6.83 6.94
CA LEU A 175 0.79 -6.17 7.31
C LEU A 175 -0.40 -7.12 7.21
N THR A 176 -0.44 -7.98 6.18
CA THR A 176 -1.48 -9.00 6.00
C THR A 176 -1.42 -10.02 7.11
N GLU A 177 -0.23 -10.57 7.39
CA GLU A 177 -0.02 -11.55 8.46
C GLU A 177 -0.45 -11.01 9.82
N MET A 178 -0.09 -9.76 10.13
CA MET A 178 -0.45 -9.11 11.39
C MET A 178 -1.96 -8.88 11.56
N ASN A 179 -2.75 -8.94 10.47
CA ASN A 179 -4.19 -8.76 10.51
C ASN A 179 -5.01 -10.04 10.25
N ARG A 180 -4.33 -11.15 9.90
CA ARG A 180 -4.97 -12.44 9.67
C ARG A 180 -5.24 -13.13 11.00
N ASN A 181 -6.52 -13.28 11.37
CA ASN A 181 -6.99 -14.02 12.57
C ASN A 181 -6.37 -13.58 13.92
N LYS A 182 -6.00 -12.30 14.06
CA LYS A 182 -5.32 -11.77 15.25
C LYS A 182 -6.12 -10.66 15.97
N LYS A 183 -7.44 -10.88 16.15
CA LYS A 183 -8.33 -9.86 16.76
C LYS A 183 -7.86 -9.42 18.16
N ASP A 184 -7.40 -10.35 18.99
CA ASP A 184 -7.00 -10.08 20.36
C ASP A 184 -5.66 -9.34 20.47
N LEU A 185 -4.81 -9.42 19.45
CA LEU A 185 -3.52 -8.74 19.42
C LEU A 185 -3.64 -7.24 19.65
N TYR A 186 -4.59 -6.60 19.00
CA TYR A 186 -4.79 -5.15 19.05
C TYR A 186 -5.53 -4.69 20.31
N THR A 187 -6.29 -5.58 20.94
CA THR A 187 -6.87 -5.34 22.27
C THR A 187 -5.78 -5.43 23.33
N LYS A 188 -4.93 -6.45 23.25
CA LYS A 188 -3.81 -6.65 24.17
C LYS A 188 -2.73 -5.58 24.04
N TYR A 189 -2.45 -5.14 22.79
CA TYR A 189 -1.39 -4.17 22.49
C TYR A 189 -1.93 -2.98 21.66
N PRO A 190 -2.59 -1.99 22.30
CA PRO A 190 -3.16 -0.83 21.59
C PRO A 190 -2.15 -0.01 20.79
N VAL A 191 -0.87 -0.05 21.18
CA VAL A 191 0.23 0.63 20.47
C VAL A 191 0.39 0.13 19.02
N LEU A 192 -0.11 -1.07 18.69
CA LEU A 192 -0.09 -1.66 17.34
C LEU A 192 -1.23 -1.16 16.44
N LYS A 193 -2.10 -0.28 16.95
CA LYS A 193 -3.24 0.27 16.21
C LYS A 193 -2.90 0.72 14.78
N PRO A 194 -1.77 1.38 14.48
CA PRO A 194 -1.43 1.78 13.12
C PRO A 194 -1.46 0.64 12.09
N LEU A 195 -0.97 -0.56 12.45
CA LEU A 195 -0.98 -1.72 11.53
C LEU A 195 -2.41 -2.14 11.19
N ARG A 196 -3.30 -2.16 12.21
CA ARG A 196 -4.70 -2.49 12.02
C ARG A 196 -5.44 -1.43 11.20
N ASP A 197 -5.20 -0.16 11.50
CA ASP A 197 -5.93 0.94 10.88
C ASP A 197 -5.58 1.06 9.39
N VAL A 198 -4.30 0.88 9.02
CA VAL A 198 -3.85 0.85 7.62
C VAL A 198 -4.45 -0.35 6.88
N TYR A 199 -4.42 -1.55 7.45
CA TYR A 199 -5.04 -2.73 6.82
C TYR A 199 -6.55 -2.56 6.63
N ARG A 200 -7.26 -2.03 7.65
CA ARG A 200 -8.70 -1.76 7.58
C ARG A 200 -9.04 -0.71 6.54
N TRP A 201 -8.16 0.26 6.32
CA TRP A 201 -8.35 1.25 5.28
C TRP A 201 -8.39 0.57 3.89
N PHE A 202 -7.46 -0.32 3.60
CA PHE A 202 -7.49 -1.11 2.35
C PHE A 202 -8.73 -2.00 2.27
N ARG A 203 -9.12 -2.63 3.37
CA ARG A 203 -10.26 -3.56 3.40
C ARG A 203 -11.62 -2.88 3.20
N GLY A 204 -11.82 -1.68 3.73
CA GLY A 204 -13.16 -1.09 3.81
C GLY A 204 -13.29 0.34 3.26
N LYS A 205 -12.18 0.95 2.82
CA LYS A 205 -12.19 2.34 2.31
C LYS A 205 -11.55 2.48 0.93
N PHE A 206 -10.82 1.47 0.48
CA PHE A 206 -10.18 1.46 -0.82
C PHE A 206 -10.85 0.41 -1.70
N VAL A 207 -11.72 0.89 -2.61
CA VAL A 207 -12.51 0.03 -3.50
C VAL A 207 -12.11 0.36 -4.94
N VAL A 208 -11.81 -0.66 -5.72
CA VAL A 208 -11.57 -0.58 -7.16
C VAL A 208 -12.72 -1.28 -7.88
N ASN A 209 -13.40 -0.58 -8.77
CA ASN A 209 -14.50 -1.12 -9.56
C ASN A 209 -14.15 -1.03 -11.05
N TYR A 210 -14.44 -2.10 -11.78
CA TYR A 210 -14.38 -2.13 -13.24
C TYR A 210 -15.79 -2.04 -13.81
N PRO A 211 -15.97 -1.40 -15.02
CA PRO A 211 -17.28 -1.26 -15.63
C PRO A 211 -17.96 -2.61 -15.94
N GLU A 212 -17.16 -3.65 -16.17
CA GLU A 212 -17.62 -4.99 -16.51
C GLU A 212 -17.92 -5.87 -15.27
N ASP A 213 -17.45 -5.46 -14.10
CA ASP A 213 -17.76 -6.19 -12.87
C ASP A 213 -19.19 -5.86 -12.44
N PRO A 214 -20.11 -6.84 -12.34
CA PRO A 214 -21.35 -6.60 -11.62
C PRO A 214 -20.95 -6.14 -10.23
N MET A 215 -21.50 -5.01 -9.77
CA MET A 215 -21.24 -4.50 -8.42
C MET A 215 -21.45 -5.64 -7.42
N SER A 216 -20.36 -6.27 -7.02
CA SER A 216 -20.43 -7.38 -6.08
C SER A 216 -20.67 -6.78 -4.70
N PRO A 217 -21.77 -7.15 -4.02
CA PRO A 217 -22.04 -6.73 -2.65
C PRO A 217 -20.92 -7.14 -1.66
N ALA A 218 -20.00 -7.99 -2.08
CA ALA A 218 -18.93 -8.53 -1.25
C ALA A 218 -17.92 -7.48 -0.70
N TYR A 219 -17.94 -6.26 -1.21
CA TYR A 219 -17.12 -5.16 -0.70
C TYR A 219 -17.78 -4.36 0.44
N PHE A 220 -19.03 -4.64 0.77
CA PHE A 220 -19.83 -3.96 1.80
C PHE A 220 -20.13 -4.87 3.01
N VAL A 221 -19.26 -5.79 3.36
CA VAL A 221 -19.45 -6.58 4.59
C VAL A 221 -18.77 -5.87 5.74
N ASP A 222 -19.60 -5.43 6.71
CA ASP A 222 -19.29 -4.76 8.00
C ASP A 222 -18.18 -5.39 8.85
#